data_b833059451bc0271198d1420b492e6f6
#
_entry.id   b833059451bc0271198d1420b492e6f6
#
_cell.length_a   1.000
_cell.length_b   1.000
_cell.length_c   1.000
_cell.angle_alpha   90.00
_cell.angle_beta   90.00
_cell.angle_gamma   90.00
#
_symmetry.space_group_name_H-M   'P 1'
#
loop_
_entity.id
_entity.type
_entity.pdbx_description
1 polymer ?
#
loop_
_entity_poly.entity_id
_entity_poly.type
_entity_poly.pdbx_seq_one_letter_code
_entity_poly.pdbx_strand_id
1 'polypeptide(L)'
;ILGSPKPLIGNQVKHLLIILSILLLTSPLFGEETGVLYQYETSSDFVWKSVGSKKLQPKYEGEIKNGNPNGFGFITYPYDDKSILGEWKNGKEWNTKHTKKDGTLIGKFENGKWILMLGVLYIGERNGKFGYFTEKWVGLENEDNRDIGKYEGEIKNGFPNGQGTFTLNDGEKYVGEFKDGK
;
A
#
# COMPACT_ATOMS: atom_id res chain seq x y z
N ILE A 1 4.80 23.14 34.76
CA ILE A 1 5.81 22.92 33.70
C ILE A 1 5.53 21.51 33.18
N LEU A 2 4.82 21.38 32.09
CA LEU A 2 4.50 20.13 31.41
C LEU A 2 5.65 19.80 30.47
N GLY A 3 6.31 18.68 30.71
CA GLY A 3 7.39 18.17 29.87
C GLY A 3 6.84 17.70 28.52
N SER A 4 7.51 18.09 27.44
CA SER A 4 7.23 17.66 26.07
C SER A 4 7.41 16.15 25.92
N PRO A 5 6.56 15.44 25.15
CA PRO A 5 6.72 14.01 24.90
C PRO A 5 7.98 13.76 24.07
N LYS A 6 8.81 12.80 24.52
CA LYS A 6 9.99 12.31 23.78
C LYS A 6 9.56 11.60 22.50
N PRO A 7 10.29 11.78 21.38
CA PRO A 7 9.96 11.10 20.13
C PRO A 7 10.20 9.60 20.23
N LEU A 8 9.23 8.82 19.73
CA LEU A 8 9.22 7.34 19.67
C LEU A 8 10.14 6.79 18.55
N ILE A 9 11.41 7.20 18.52
CA ILE A 9 12.37 6.74 17.50
C ILE A 9 12.88 5.30 17.76
N GLY A 10 12.71 4.80 18.99
CA GLY A 10 13.31 3.52 19.40
C GLY A 10 12.61 2.25 18.88
N ASN A 11 11.32 2.27 18.59
CA ASN A 11 10.59 1.05 18.21
C ASN A 11 10.71 0.67 16.75
N GLN A 12 10.79 1.63 15.85
CA GLN A 12 10.87 1.36 14.40
C GLN A 12 12.22 0.76 13.99
N VAL A 13 13.32 1.22 14.61
CA VAL A 13 14.65 0.64 14.37
C VAL A 13 14.74 -0.79 14.90
N LYS A 14 14.09 -1.10 16.01
CA LYS A 14 14.02 -2.48 16.55
C LYS A 14 13.24 -3.42 15.62
N HIS A 15 12.12 -2.98 15.04
CA HIS A 15 11.37 -3.79 14.07
C HIS A 15 12.16 -4.01 12.77
N LEU A 16 12.88 -3.01 12.29
CA LEU A 16 13.74 -3.14 11.12
C LEU A 16 14.90 -4.13 11.37
N LEU A 17 15.52 -4.08 12.54
CA LEU A 17 16.58 -5.01 12.94
C LEU A 17 16.06 -6.44 13.17
N ILE A 18 14.85 -6.61 13.69
CA ILE A 18 14.20 -7.91 13.84
C ILE A 18 13.85 -8.51 12.49
N ILE A 19 13.34 -7.72 11.56
CA ILE A 19 13.02 -8.16 10.19
C ILE A 19 14.31 -8.56 9.45
N LEU A 20 15.38 -7.79 9.60
CA LEU A 20 16.67 -8.10 9.00
C LEU A 20 17.30 -9.36 9.62
N SER A 21 17.10 -9.60 10.92
CA SER A 21 17.59 -10.82 11.60
C SER A 21 16.77 -12.06 11.25
N ILE A 22 15.47 -11.92 10.99
CA ILE A 22 14.61 -13.02 10.49
C ILE A 22 15.00 -13.40 9.07
N LEU A 23 15.31 -12.44 8.20
CA LEU A 23 15.83 -12.68 6.85
C LEU A 23 17.15 -13.49 6.87
N LEU A 24 18.00 -13.26 7.85
CA LEU A 24 19.27 -13.99 8.02
C LEU A 24 19.08 -15.42 8.59
N LEU A 25 17.98 -15.68 9.32
CA LEU A 25 17.73 -16.98 9.97
C LEU A 25 16.86 -17.93 9.12
N THR A 26 16.18 -17.45 8.10
CA THR A 26 15.30 -18.25 7.22
C THR A 26 15.87 -18.47 5.83
N SER A 27 17.17 -18.22 5.61
CA SER A 27 17.80 -18.52 4.31
C SER A 27 17.63 -19.99 4.01
N PRO A 28 16.86 -20.36 2.97
CA PRO A 28 16.79 -21.75 2.56
C PRO A 28 18.18 -22.21 2.08
N LEU A 29 18.51 -23.44 2.35
CA LEU A 29 19.81 -24.10 2.06
C LEU A 29 20.14 -24.15 0.55
N PHE A 30 19.46 -23.42 -0.30
CA PHE A 30 19.62 -23.36 -1.75
C PHE A 30 19.60 -21.91 -2.26
N GLY A 31 20.77 -21.29 -2.30
CA GLY A 31 21.24 -20.46 -3.40
C GLY A 31 20.45 -19.22 -3.84
N GLU A 32 19.56 -18.62 -3.05
CA GLU A 32 19.05 -17.28 -3.34
C GLU A 32 19.95 -16.24 -2.68
N GLU A 33 20.51 -15.36 -3.52
CA GLU A 33 21.41 -14.29 -3.08
C GLU A 33 20.58 -13.15 -2.48
N THR A 34 20.94 -12.67 -1.28
CA THR A 34 20.35 -11.45 -0.72
C THR A 34 21.16 -10.24 -1.15
N GLY A 35 20.50 -9.12 -1.44
CA GLY A 35 21.20 -7.94 -1.91
C GLY A 35 20.35 -6.68 -1.96
N VAL A 36 20.93 -5.67 -2.61
CA VAL A 36 20.32 -4.36 -2.80
C VAL A 36 20.12 -4.10 -4.28
N LEU A 37 18.90 -3.69 -4.65
CA LEU A 37 18.59 -3.22 -5.99
C LEU A 37 17.90 -1.85 -5.92
N TYR A 38 18.00 -1.11 -7.00
CA TYR A 38 17.37 0.18 -7.19
C TYR A 38 16.43 0.10 -8.39
N GLN A 39 15.21 0.65 -8.23
CA GLN A 39 14.20 0.67 -9.28
C GLN A 39 14.37 1.90 -10.15
N TYR A 40 14.36 1.70 -11.46
CA TYR A 40 14.41 2.76 -12.47
C TYR A 40 13.21 2.67 -13.38
N GLU A 41 12.50 3.79 -13.56
CA GLU A 41 11.39 3.87 -14.50
C GLU A 41 11.89 3.80 -15.95
N THR A 42 11.09 3.17 -16.79
CA THR A 42 11.22 3.15 -18.24
C THR A 42 9.94 3.73 -18.86
N SER A 43 9.86 3.82 -20.18
CA SER A 43 8.68 4.34 -20.86
C SER A 43 7.40 3.50 -20.68
N SER A 44 7.53 2.24 -20.29
CA SER A 44 6.40 1.30 -20.20
C SER A 44 6.35 0.45 -18.92
N ASP A 45 7.46 0.41 -18.16
CA ASP A 45 7.59 -0.43 -16.95
C ASP A 45 8.77 0.13 -16.12
N PHE A 46 9.38 -0.70 -15.28
CA PHE A 46 10.60 -0.38 -14.55
C PHE A 46 11.63 -1.51 -14.66
N VAL A 47 12.89 -1.18 -14.37
CA VAL A 47 14.00 -2.13 -14.35
C VAL A 47 14.77 -2.03 -13.02
N TRP A 48 15.38 -3.14 -12.62
CA TRP A 48 16.18 -3.23 -11.41
C TRP A 48 17.68 -3.13 -11.74
N LYS A 49 18.44 -2.38 -10.94
CA LYS A 49 19.91 -2.25 -11.09
C LYS A 49 20.57 -2.35 -9.73
N SER A 50 21.75 -2.94 -9.67
CA SER A 50 22.59 -3.03 -8.46
C SER A 50 23.23 -1.70 -8.04
N VAL A 51 23.27 -0.72 -8.94
CA VAL A 51 23.83 0.61 -8.70
C VAL A 51 22.71 1.64 -8.71
N GLY A 52 22.69 2.53 -7.71
CA GLY A 52 21.71 3.60 -7.58
C GLY A 52 21.90 4.42 -6.31
N SER A 53 21.00 5.37 -6.08
CA SER A 53 21.01 6.22 -4.90
C SER A 53 19.66 6.16 -4.16
N LYS A 54 19.68 5.78 -2.88
CA LYS A 54 18.50 5.79 -2.02
C LYS A 54 17.84 7.17 -1.89
N LYS A 55 18.50 8.24 -2.32
CA LYS A 55 17.95 9.60 -2.35
C LYS A 55 17.15 9.89 -3.63
N LEU A 56 17.36 9.10 -4.68
CA LEU A 56 16.78 9.34 -6.00
C LEU A 56 15.86 8.21 -6.47
N GLN A 57 16.18 6.96 -6.12
CA GLN A 57 15.43 5.80 -6.57
C GLN A 57 14.85 5.00 -5.39
N PRO A 58 13.71 4.33 -5.58
CA PRO A 58 13.25 3.31 -4.67
C PRO A 58 14.33 2.24 -4.49
N LYS A 59 14.57 1.86 -3.22
CA LYS A 59 15.61 0.90 -2.83
C LYS A 59 14.95 -0.38 -2.33
N TYR A 60 15.26 -1.49 -2.98
CA TYR A 60 14.92 -2.84 -2.57
C TYR A 60 16.07 -3.47 -1.76
N GLU A 61 15.71 -4.19 -0.70
CA GLU A 61 16.64 -5.01 0.10
C GLU A 61 15.95 -6.36 0.35
N GLY A 62 16.57 -7.46 -0.12
CA GLY A 62 15.96 -8.78 0.01
C GLY A 62 16.59 -9.83 -0.89
N GLU A 63 15.83 -10.90 -1.14
CA GLU A 63 16.24 -12.02 -1.97
C GLU A 63 16.22 -11.64 -3.45
N ILE A 64 17.27 -12.03 -4.17
CA ILE A 64 17.50 -11.67 -5.57
C ILE A 64 17.76 -12.93 -6.38
N LYS A 65 17.18 -13.00 -7.56
CA LYS A 65 17.43 -14.03 -8.56
C LYS A 65 17.52 -13.42 -9.95
N ASN A 66 18.60 -13.74 -10.68
CA ASN A 66 18.82 -13.20 -12.02
C ASN A 66 18.73 -11.66 -12.11
N GLY A 67 19.26 -10.96 -11.08
CA GLY A 67 19.26 -9.49 -11.02
C GLY A 67 17.90 -8.83 -10.72
N ASN A 68 16.91 -9.61 -10.30
CA ASN A 68 15.57 -9.11 -9.95
C ASN A 68 15.15 -9.53 -8.53
N PRO A 69 14.30 -8.75 -7.83
CA PRO A 69 13.63 -9.18 -6.62
C PRO A 69 12.92 -10.53 -6.83
N ASN A 70 13.24 -11.50 -5.98
CA ASN A 70 12.62 -12.83 -6.06
C ASN A 70 12.74 -13.51 -4.70
N GLY A 71 11.64 -13.76 -4.03
CA GLY A 71 11.56 -14.18 -2.63
C GLY A 71 11.19 -13.03 -1.71
N PHE A 72 11.61 -13.05 -0.45
CA PHE A 72 11.21 -12.06 0.53
C PHE A 72 12.08 -10.80 0.47
N GLY A 73 11.43 -9.63 0.54
CA GLY A 73 12.15 -8.36 0.47
C GLY A 73 11.33 -7.15 0.88
N PHE A 74 12.04 -6.04 0.96
CA PHE A 74 11.54 -4.76 1.45
C PHE A 74 11.97 -3.64 0.50
N ILE A 75 11.03 -2.74 0.17
CA ILE A 75 11.32 -1.55 -0.64
C ILE A 75 11.01 -0.27 0.14
N THR A 76 11.88 0.73 0.00
CA THR A 76 11.69 2.09 0.51
C THR A 76 11.72 3.09 -0.63
N TYR A 77 10.93 4.14 -0.50
CA TYR A 77 10.82 5.23 -1.46
C TYR A 77 11.51 6.49 -0.94
N PRO A 78 12.26 7.23 -1.78
CA PRO A 78 13.04 8.41 -1.32
C PRO A 78 12.16 9.61 -0.95
N TYR A 79 10.98 9.75 -1.58
CA TYR A 79 10.10 10.91 -1.45
C TYR A 79 8.70 10.56 -0.99
N ASP A 80 8.50 9.32 -0.60
CA ASP A 80 7.19 8.83 -0.16
C ASP A 80 7.36 8.15 1.20
N ASP A 81 6.51 8.51 2.15
CA ASP A 81 6.50 7.90 3.48
C ASP A 81 5.89 6.48 3.47
N LYS A 82 5.91 5.82 2.33
CA LYS A 82 5.47 4.42 2.20
C LYS A 82 6.63 3.44 2.14
N SER A 83 6.32 2.21 2.50
CA SER A 83 7.19 1.05 2.33
C SER A 83 6.39 -0.16 1.87
N ILE A 84 7.08 -1.10 1.25
CA ILE A 84 6.51 -2.34 0.76
C ILE A 84 7.32 -3.49 1.33
N LEU A 85 6.66 -4.44 1.96
CA LEU A 85 7.27 -5.63 2.55
C LEU A 85 6.53 -6.88 2.12
N GLY A 86 7.24 -7.94 1.74
CA GLY A 86 6.67 -9.25 1.44
C GLY A 86 7.40 -10.00 0.35
N GLU A 87 6.67 -10.89 -0.31
CA GLU A 87 7.21 -11.79 -1.34
C GLU A 87 7.17 -11.15 -2.73
N TRP A 88 8.26 -11.35 -3.46
CA TRP A 88 8.47 -10.87 -4.83
C TRP A 88 8.68 -12.05 -5.78
N LYS A 89 8.30 -11.90 -7.02
CA LYS A 89 8.47 -12.93 -8.05
C LYS A 89 8.86 -12.28 -9.37
N ASN A 90 10.07 -12.63 -9.86
CA ASN A 90 10.61 -12.11 -11.11
C ASN A 90 10.55 -10.58 -11.23
N GLY A 91 10.94 -9.87 -10.17
CA GLY A 91 10.98 -8.42 -10.12
C GLY A 91 9.65 -7.73 -9.83
N LYS A 92 8.55 -8.48 -9.66
CA LYS A 92 7.20 -7.96 -9.39
C LYS A 92 6.70 -8.38 -8.02
N GLU A 93 5.85 -7.56 -7.44
CA GLU A 93 5.18 -7.86 -6.18
C GLU A 93 4.26 -9.08 -6.34
N TRP A 94 4.34 -10.01 -5.36
CA TRP A 94 3.55 -11.24 -5.38
C TRP A 94 2.60 -11.31 -4.17
N ASN A 95 3.16 -11.35 -2.96
CA ASN A 95 2.41 -11.28 -1.70
C ASN A 95 3.07 -10.19 -0.83
N THR A 96 2.73 -8.93 -1.04
CA THR A 96 3.33 -7.80 -0.36
C THR A 96 2.30 -6.94 0.37
N LYS A 97 2.75 -6.15 1.34
CA LYS A 97 1.96 -5.15 2.05
C LYS A 97 2.58 -3.78 1.86
N HIS A 98 1.74 -2.81 1.52
CA HIS A 98 2.10 -1.41 1.42
C HIS A 98 1.66 -0.69 2.69
N THR A 99 2.58 -0.05 3.38
CA THR A 99 2.32 0.68 4.62
C THR A 99 2.86 2.09 4.55
N LYS A 100 2.18 3.03 5.21
CA LYS A 100 2.74 4.36 5.51
C LYS A 100 3.78 4.24 6.62
N LYS A 101 4.54 5.32 6.83
CA LYS A 101 5.54 5.43 7.89
C LYS A 101 4.96 5.25 9.31
N ASP A 102 3.72 5.63 9.53
CA ASP A 102 3.00 5.44 10.78
C ASP A 102 2.50 4.00 11.00
N GLY A 103 2.74 3.09 10.04
CA GLY A 103 2.30 1.70 10.07
C GLY A 103 0.92 1.46 9.46
N THR A 104 0.24 2.50 9.00
CA THR A 104 -1.07 2.36 8.36
C THR A 104 -0.97 1.52 7.08
N LEU A 105 -1.75 0.45 6.99
CA LEU A 105 -1.84 -0.40 5.81
C LEU A 105 -2.61 0.31 4.70
N ILE A 106 -1.98 0.53 3.55
CA ILE A 106 -2.58 1.17 2.38
C ILE A 106 -3.27 0.12 1.50
N GLY A 107 -2.59 -0.99 1.26
CA GLY A 107 -3.04 -2.07 0.40
C GLY A 107 -2.04 -3.22 0.38
N LYS A 108 -2.34 -4.24 -0.41
CA LYS A 108 -1.48 -5.43 -0.54
C LYS A 108 -1.57 -6.03 -1.93
N PHE A 109 -0.53 -6.76 -2.32
CA PHE A 109 -0.64 -7.75 -3.37
C PHE A 109 -0.91 -9.14 -2.77
N GLU A 110 -1.84 -9.88 -3.35
CA GLU A 110 -2.06 -11.30 -3.11
C GLU A 110 -1.99 -12.02 -4.45
N ASN A 111 -1.05 -12.96 -4.56
CA ASN A 111 -0.81 -13.71 -5.80
C ASN A 111 -0.63 -12.81 -7.02
N GLY A 112 0.11 -11.70 -6.85
CA GLY A 112 0.37 -10.71 -7.90
C GLY A 112 -0.80 -9.81 -8.28
N LYS A 113 -1.91 -9.85 -7.52
CA LYS A 113 -3.08 -9.00 -7.72
C LYS A 113 -3.18 -7.95 -6.63
N TRP A 114 -3.31 -6.69 -7.01
CA TRP A 114 -3.48 -5.57 -6.09
C TRP A 114 -4.85 -5.58 -5.40
N ILE A 115 -4.85 -5.39 -4.09
CA ILE A 115 -6.04 -5.23 -3.24
C ILE A 115 -5.86 -3.96 -2.43
N LEU A 116 -6.65 -2.94 -2.73
CA LEU A 116 -6.67 -1.70 -1.95
C LEU A 116 -7.32 -1.99 -0.59
N MET A 117 -6.61 -1.64 0.50
CA MET A 117 -7.10 -1.87 1.87
C MET A 117 -7.66 -0.60 2.50
N LEU A 118 -7.05 0.56 2.17
CA LEU A 118 -7.56 1.85 2.61
C LEU A 118 -7.79 2.74 1.41
N GLY A 119 -8.87 3.49 1.43
CA GLY A 119 -9.18 4.40 0.35
C GLY A 119 -10.42 5.22 0.59
N VAL A 120 -10.75 5.98 -0.44
CA VAL A 120 -11.96 6.79 -0.53
C VAL A 120 -12.82 6.21 -1.64
N LEU A 121 -14.08 5.92 -1.32
CA LEU A 121 -15.10 5.56 -2.29
C LEU A 121 -16.23 6.58 -2.22
N TYR A 122 -16.74 6.98 -3.36
CA TYR A 122 -17.95 7.78 -3.47
C TYR A 122 -19.10 6.86 -3.81
N ILE A 123 -20.23 7.00 -3.09
CA ILE A 123 -21.44 6.26 -3.36
C ILE A 123 -22.42 7.17 -4.08
N GLY A 124 -23.04 6.64 -5.10
CA GLY A 124 -24.00 7.41 -5.87
C GLY A 124 -24.49 6.67 -7.09
N GLU A 125 -25.19 7.41 -7.96
CA GLU A 125 -25.69 6.90 -9.22
C GLU A 125 -24.87 7.52 -10.38
N ARG A 126 -24.41 6.68 -11.30
CA ARG A 126 -23.65 7.09 -12.49
C ARG A 126 -24.12 6.27 -13.68
N ASN A 127 -24.58 6.98 -14.74
CA ASN A 127 -25.07 6.34 -15.97
C ASN A 127 -26.14 5.26 -15.67
N GLY A 128 -27.09 5.55 -14.79
CA GLY A 128 -28.15 4.61 -14.38
C GLY A 128 -27.68 3.43 -13.53
N LYS A 129 -26.46 3.47 -12.99
CA LYS A 129 -25.93 2.43 -12.10
C LYS A 129 -25.59 3.01 -10.73
N PHE A 130 -26.24 2.48 -9.72
CA PHE A 130 -25.91 2.78 -8.34
C PHE A 130 -24.73 1.94 -7.87
N GLY A 131 -23.77 2.56 -7.16
CA GLY A 131 -22.60 1.84 -6.67
C GLY A 131 -21.55 2.69 -5.98
N TYR A 132 -20.39 2.09 -5.77
CA TYR A 132 -19.19 2.72 -5.22
C TYR A 132 -18.20 3.04 -6.32
N PHE A 133 -17.62 4.25 -6.27
CA PHE A 133 -16.68 4.76 -7.27
C PHE A 133 -15.44 5.33 -6.57
N THR A 134 -14.27 5.15 -7.18
CA THR A 134 -12.99 5.62 -6.61
C THR A 134 -12.76 7.13 -6.77
N GLU A 135 -13.53 7.79 -7.64
CA GLU A 135 -13.41 9.21 -7.93
C GLU A 135 -14.73 9.92 -7.71
N LYS A 136 -14.66 11.12 -7.13
CA LYS A 136 -15.81 12.00 -7.04
C LYS A 136 -16.20 12.46 -8.44
N TRP A 137 -17.50 12.45 -8.72
CA TRP A 137 -17.98 12.99 -9.98
C TRP A 137 -17.80 14.51 -10.01
N VAL A 138 -17.02 15.00 -11.00
CA VAL A 138 -16.81 16.41 -11.28
C VAL A 138 -17.25 16.69 -12.72
N GLY A 139 -18.52 16.98 -12.95
CA GLY A 139 -19.06 17.22 -14.28
C GLY A 139 -20.38 17.96 -14.22
N LEU A 140 -20.94 18.27 -15.41
CA LEU A 140 -22.28 18.83 -15.48
C LEU A 140 -23.25 17.84 -14.79
N GLU A 141 -23.98 18.33 -13.83
CA GLU A 141 -24.96 17.57 -13.05
C GLU A 141 -26.07 17.08 -13.98
N ASN A 142 -25.87 15.89 -14.53
CA ASN A 142 -26.98 15.12 -15.07
C ASN A 142 -27.66 14.42 -13.90
N GLU A 143 -28.98 14.28 -13.96
CA GLU A 143 -29.77 13.56 -12.95
C GLU A 143 -29.25 12.14 -12.69
N ASP A 144 -28.57 11.54 -13.67
CA ASP A 144 -28.00 10.19 -13.62
C ASP A 144 -26.59 10.10 -13.00
N ASN A 145 -25.99 11.21 -12.57
CA ASN A 145 -24.63 11.24 -12.02
C ASN A 145 -24.60 12.03 -10.71
N ARG A 146 -24.96 11.37 -9.61
CA ARG A 146 -25.02 11.96 -8.26
C ARG A 146 -24.20 11.17 -7.28
N ASP A 147 -23.24 11.83 -6.64
CA ASP A 147 -22.64 11.30 -5.43
C ASP A 147 -23.54 11.65 -4.23
N ILE A 148 -23.97 10.66 -3.48
CA ILE A 148 -24.83 10.85 -2.29
C ILE A 148 -24.04 10.77 -0.99
N GLY A 149 -22.81 10.29 -1.05
CA GLY A 149 -21.95 10.20 0.11
C GLY A 149 -20.53 9.77 -0.23
N LYS A 150 -19.70 9.76 0.82
CA LYS A 150 -18.29 9.42 0.75
C LYS A 150 -17.96 8.40 1.83
N TYR A 151 -17.30 7.33 1.44
CA TYR A 151 -16.71 6.35 2.35
C TYR A 151 -15.19 6.54 2.44
N GLU A 152 -14.65 6.49 3.65
CA GLU A 152 -13.22 6.53 3.94
C GLU A 152 -12.89 5.39 4.90
N GLY A 153 -12.10 4.40 4.46
CA GLY A 153 -11.77 3.25 5.29
C GLY A 153 -11.23 2.06 4.51
N GLU A 154 -11.41 0.88 5.09
CA GLU A 154 -10.95 -0.37 4.50
C GLU A 154 -11.83 -0.78 3.32
N ILE A 155 -11.18 -1.16 2.21
CA ILE A 155 -11.82 -1.51 0.95
C ILE A 155 -11.38 -2.92 0.52
N LYS A 156 -12.35 -3.76 0.16
CA LYS A 156 -12.11 -5.08 -0.40
C LYS A 156 -12.96 -5.27 -1.65
N ASN A 157 -12.32 -5.69 -2.75
CA ASN A 157 -12.99 -5.90 -4.04
C ASN A 157 -13.80 -4.68 -4.54
N GLY A 158 -13.37 -3.44 -4.20
CA GLY A 158 -14.06 -2.22 -4.58
C GLY A 158 -15.24 -1.82 -3.68
N PHE A 159 -15.45 -2.51 -2.56
CA PHE A 159 -16.53 -2.22 -1.59
C PHE A 159 -15.97 -1.90 -0.21
N PRO A 160 -16.65 -1.05 0.60
CA PRO A 160 -16.40 -0.91 2.03
C PRO A 160 -16.37 -2.29 2.70
N ASN A 161 -15.29 -2.58 3.45
CA ASN A 161 -15.14 -3.87 4.12
C ASN A 161 -14.11 -3.77 5.24
N GLY A 162 -14.54 -3.79 6.49
CA GLY A 162 -13.74 -3.52 7.69
C GLY A 162 -14.10 -2.18 8.30
N GLN A 163 -13.16 -1.54 8.99
CA GLN A 163 -13.39 -0.27 9.67
C GLN A 163 -13.42 0.91 8.70
N GLY A 164 -14.37 1.83 8.91
CA GLY A 164 -14.48 3.01 8.06
C GLY A 164 -15.46 4.06 8.55
N THR A 165 -15.47 5.18 7.83
CA THR A 165 -16.40 6.28 8.03
C THR A 165 -17.18 6.51 6.74
N PHE A 166 -18.47 6.48 6.82
CA PHE A 166 -19.36 6.91 5.74
C PHE A 166 -19.94 8.27 6.09
N THR A 167 -19.87 9.22 5.17
CA THR A 167 -20.39 10.58 5.33
C THR A 167 -21.36 10.87 4.20
N LEU A 168 -22.61 11.17 4.51
CA LEU A 168 -23.61 11.65 3.56
C LEU A 168 -23.36 13.11 3.18
N ASN A 169 -23.91 13.56 2.07
CA ASN A 169 -23.74 14.94 1.60
C ASN A 169 -24.41 16.00 2.52
N ASP A 170 -25.38 15.61 3.35
CA ASP A 170 -26.00 16.45 4.39
C ASP A 170 -25.17 16.55 5.67
N GLY A 171 -24.05 15.78 5.74
CA GLY A 171 -23.12 15.78 6.86
C GLY A 171 -23.36 14.70 7.90
N GLU A 172 -24.39 13.88 7.78
CA GLU A 172 -24.58 12.70 8.64
C GLU A 172 -23.43 11.71 8.45
N LYS A 173 -22.99 11.07 9.54
CA LYS A 173 -21.84 10.16 9.54
C LYS A 173 -22.19 8.84 10.26
N TYR A 174 -21.74 7.77 9.65
CA TYR A 174 -21.59 6.48 10.29
C TYR A 174 -20.10 6.15 10.42
N VAL A 175 -19.67 5.75 11.61
CA VAL A 175 -18.33 5.26 11.89
C VAL A 175 -18.43 3.88 12.48
N GLY A 176 -17.85 2.88 11.84
CA GLY A 176 -17.97 1.51 12.30
C GLY A 176 -17.44 0.48 11.32
N GLU A 177 -17.88 -0.76 11.54
CA GLU A 177 -17.51 -1.89 10.70
C GLU A 177 -18.46 -2.01 9.50
N PHE A 178 -17.86 -2.23 8.33
CA PHE A 178 -18.56 -2.47 7.08
C PHE A 178 -18.29 -3.89 6.60
N LYS A 179 -19.27 -4.48 5.93
CA LYS A 179 -19.15 -5.79 5.29
C LYS A 179 -19.82 -5.77 3.91
N ASP A 180 -19.03 -6.07 2.88
CA ASP A 180 -19.48 -6.16 1.49
C ASP A 180 -20.31 -4.96 1.03
N GLY A 181 -19.89 -3.74 1.43
CA GLY A 181 -20.53 -2.47 1.06
C GLY A 181 -21.69 -2.04 1.93
N LYS A 182 -21.92 -2.70 3.07
CA LYS A 182 -23.02 -2.40 3.99
C LYS A 182 -22.51 -2.21 5.40
#